data_d8eefda43b6c2a43a3335637d8f0e7e8
#
_entry.id   d8eefda43b6c2a43a3335637d8f0e7e8
#
_cell.length_a   1.000
_cell.length_b   1.000
_cell.length_c   1.000
_cell.angle_alpha   90.00
_cell.angle_beta   90.00
_cell.angle_gamma   90.00
#
_symmetry.space_group_name_H-M   'P 1'
#
loop_
_entity.id
_entity.type
_entity.pdbx_description
1 polymer ?
#
loop_
_entity_poly.entity_id
_entity_poly.type
_entity_poly.pdbx_seq_one_letter_code
_entity_poly.pdbx_strand_id
1 'polypeptide(L)'
;DKELSEKEGSGFRLRLSSLDPVLLSEEGLDVLARAPSVCPHLHVSMQSGSPDVLRAMGRKPSSPEKARRFFRQVHEIWPVFGLGLDVLLGFPGETQADFELSLKVCSTLDPTYAHVFSYSRRPGTVAAGFEDQVGERVKKERSRLLRSRVKRKQRVFWDKLLGRDVLEVVLEGLEPPVGMSEFYTVCRLTQRPAGAVKGSLIKVRPVEVLEDGLLVEPVISSS
;
A
#
# COMPACT_ATOMS: atom_id res chain seq x y z
N ASP A 1 6.94 2.44 -21.86
CA ASP A 1 6.80 0.97 -21.73
C ASP A 1 7.35 0.20 -22.94
N LYS A 2 7.04 0.59 -24.20
CA LYS A 2 7.55 -0.10 -25.38
C LYS A 2 9.08 -0.07 -25.49
N GLU A 3 9.71 1.08 -25.30
CA GLU A 3 11.19 1.22 -25.37
C GLU A 3 11.93 0.44 -24.25
N LEU A 4 11.28 0.23 -23.11
CA LEU A 4 11.84 -0.54 -21.99
C LEU A 4 11.61 -2.04 -22.15
N SER A 5 10.52 -2.46 -22.78
CA SER A 5 10.22 -3.89 -23.01
C SER A 5 10.99 -4.50 -24.17
N GLU A 6 11.48 -3.67 -25.12
CA GLU A 6 12.31 -4.10 -26.24
C GLU A 6 13.78 -4.34 -25.88
N LYS A 7 14.22 -3.85 -24.71
CA LYS A 7 15.53 -4.17 -24.16
C LYS A 7 15.48 -5.46 -23.35
N GLU A 8 15.63 -6.57 -24.06
CA GLU A 8 15.96 -7.90 -23.55
C GLU A 8 14.98 -8.52 -22.55
N GLY A 9 14.33 -9.60 -22.91
CA GLY A 9 13.74 -10.74 -22.20
C GLY A 9 13.70 -10.84 -20.67
N SER A 10 14.16 -9.85 -19.93
CA SER A 10 14.01 -9.69 -18.49
C SER A 10 12.82 -8.78 -18.21
N GLY A 11 11.66 -9.37 -17.94
CA GLY A 11 10.50 -8.61 -17.52
C GLY A 11 10.83 -7.73 -16.32
N PHE A 12 10.72 -6.40 -16.47
CA PHE A 12 10.80 -5.47 -15.34
C PHE A 12 9.41 -5.21 -14.76
N ARG A 13 9.37 -4.75 -13.52
CA ARG A 13 8.14 -4.34 -12.85
C ARG A 13 8.29 -2.92 -12.30
N LEU A 14 7.27 -2.12 -12.47
CA LEU A 14 7.17 -0.78 -11.88
C LEU A 14 6.18 -0.79 -10.73
N ARG A 15 6.56 -0.16 -9.64
CA ARG A 15 5.68 0.04 -8.49
C ARG A 15 5.47 1.53 -8.26
N LEU A 16 4.21 1.94 -8.25
CA LEU A 16 3.83 3.31 -7.96
C LEU A 16 3.68 3.50 -6.46
N SER A 17 4.39 4.47 -5.91
CA SER A 17 4.35 4.78 -4.48
C SER A 17 4.16 6.28 -4.24
N SER A 18 3.66 6.60 -3.04
CA SER A 18 3.48 7.99 -2.56
C SER A 18 2.65 8.88 -3.50
N LEU A 19 1.63 8.30 -4.13
CA LEU A 19 0.72 9.04 -5.00
C LEU A 19 -0.04 10.08 -4.18
N ASP A 20 -0.08 11.32 -4.67
CA ASP A 20 -0.99 12.32 -4.10
C ASP A 20 -2.45 11.97 -4.49
N PRO A 21 -3.42 12.07 -3.56
CA PRO A 21 -4.83 11.83 -3.88
C PRO A 21 -5.39 12.66 -5.06
N VAL A 22 -4.75 13.76 -5.41
CA VAL A 22 -5.09 14.59 -6.58
C VAL A 22 -4.89 13.83 -7.90
N LEU A 23 -3.94 12.88 -7.94
CA LEU A 23 -3.64 12.03 -9.11
C LEU A 23 -4.66 10.90 -9.31
N LEU A 24 -5.60 10.72 -8.39
CA LEU A 24 -6.69 9.75 -8.52
C LEU A 24 -7.74 10.30 -9.50
N SER A 25 -7.43 10.22 -10.79
CA SER A 25 -8.18 10.80 -11.90
C SER A 25 -8.43 9.79 -13.02
N GLU A 26 -9.27 10.15 -13.98
CA GLU A 26 -9.54 9.30 -15.17
C GLU A 26 -8.30 9.13 -16.02
N GLU A 27 -7.48 10.18 -16.18
CA GLU A 27 -6.20 10.08 -16.88
C GLU A 27 -5.25 9.10 -16.18
N GLY A 28 -5.27 9.08 -14.85
CA GLY A 28 -4.52 8.11 -14.04
C GLY A 28 -4.96 6.66 -14.32
N LEU A 29 -6.27 6.42 -14.44
CA LEU A 29 -6.81 5.10 -14.79
C LEU A 29 -6.39 4.67 -16.20
N ASP A 30 -6.45 5.57 -17.17
CA ASP A 30 -6.01 5.30 -18.53
C ASP A 30 -4.52 4.89 -18.60
N VAL A 31 -3.68 5.52 -17.80
CA VAL A 31 -2.26 5.16 -17.69
C VAL A 31 -2.12 3.75 -17.11
N LEU A 32 -2.83 3.44 -16.02
CA LEU A 32 -2.79 2.10 -15.40
C LEU A 32 -3.25 1.01 -16.35
N ALA A 33 -4.32 1.24 -17.11
CA ALA A 33 -4.86 0.28 -18.07
C ALA A 33 -3.90 -0.04 -19.23
N ARG A 34 -3.02 0.92 -19.61
CA ARG A 34 -2.07 0.79 -20.72
C ARG A 34 -0.65 0.41 -20.30
N ALA A 35 -0.39 0.23 -19.00
CA ALA A 35 0.94 -0.01 -18.46
C ALA A 35 1.06 -1.40 -17.83
N PRO A 36 1.20 -2.50 -18.62
CA PRO A 36 1.23 -3.87 -18.12
C PRO A 36 2.40 -4.16 -17.20
N SER A 37 3.47 -3.36 -17.26
CA SER A 37 4.63 -3.49 -16.37
C SER A 37 4.39 -2.91 -14.97
N VAL A 38 3.31 -2.14 -14.79
CA VAL A 38 2.95 -1.62 -13.46
C VAL A 38 2.36 -2.72 -12.61
N CYS A 39 2.95 -2.94 -11.43
CA CYS A 39 2.43 -3.87 -10.45
C CYS A 39 1.00 -3.49 -10.04
N PRO A 40 0.08 -4.44 -9.85
CA PRO A 40 -1.26 -4.17 -9.34
C PRO A 40 -1.18 -3.77 -7.85
N HIS A 41 -0.59 -2.63 -7.61
CA HIS A 41 -0.37 -2.04 -6.31
C HIS A 41 -0.29 -0.52 -6.42
N LEU A 42 -1.01 0.17 -5.56
CA LEU A 42 -0.95 1.62 -5.42
C LEU A 42 -0.66 1.98 -3.97
N HIS A 43 0.17 3.00 -3.76
CA HIS A 43 0.40 3.57 -2.44
C HIS A 43 0.05 5.06 -2.47
N VAL A 44 -0.90 5.47 -1.63
CA VAL A 44 -1.49 6.81 -1.66
C VAL A 44 -1.24 7.54 -0.34
N SER A 45 -0.72 8.75 -0.45
CA SER A 45 -0.43 9.64 0.68
C SER A 45 -1.67 10.39 1.14
N MET A 46 -2.66 9.66 1.72
CA MET A 46 -3.94 10.22 2.18
C MET A 46 -3.79 11.24 3.31
N GLN A 47 -2.84 11.03 4.20
CA GLN A 47 -2.52 11.81 5.40
C GLN A 47 -3.66 11.91 6.41
N SER A 48 -4.86 12.34 6.04
CA SER A 48 -6.05 12.42 6.90
C SER A 48 -7.32 12.17 6.11
N GLY A 49 -8.35 11.69 6.77
CA GLY A 49 -9.72 11.64 6.24
C GLY A 49 -10.51 12.91 6.48
N SER A 50 -10.00 13.84 7.30
CA SER A 50 -10.64 15.11 7.60
C SER A 50 -10.22 16.19 6.62
N PRO A 51 -11.18 16.85 5.93
CA PRO A 51 -10.88 18.02 5.09
C PRO A 51 -10.27 19.18 5.87
N ASP A 52 -10.65 19.36 7.14
CA ASP A 52 -10.15 20.45 7.97
C ASP A 52 -8.70 20.22 8.36
N VAL A 53 -8.36 19.01 8.77
CA VAL A 53 -6.98 18.62 9.07
C VAL A 53 -6.10 18.72 7.81
N LEU A 54 -6.59 18.30 6.64
CA LEU A 54 -5.84 18.45 5.39
C LEU A 54 -5.58 19.92 5.05
N ARG A 55 -6.58 20.80 5.21
CA ARG A 55 -6.38 22.25 5.02
C ARG A 55 -5.34 22.81 6.00
N ALA A 56 -5.40 22.41 7.27
CA ALA A 56 -4.42 22.81 8.27
C ALA A 56 -2.99 22.32 7.96
N MET A 57 -2.86 21.17 7.26
CA MET A 57 -1.60 20.67 6.72
C MET A 57 -1.14 21.38 5.45
N GLY A 58 -1.91 22.35 4.91
CA GLY A 58 -1.64 23.00 3.63
C GLY A 58 -1.92 22.11 2.41
N ARG A 59 -2.70 21.04 2.59
CA ARG A 59 -3.07 20.10 1.52
C ARG A 59 -4.47 20.38 0.96
N LYS A 60 -4.66 20.09 -0.32
CA LYS A 60 -6.00 20.11 -0.91
C LYS A 60 -6.81 18.95 -0.33
N PRO A 61 -8.02 19.19 0.22
CA PRO A 61 -8.88 18.12 0.64
C PRO A 61 -9.25 17.20 -0.54
N SER A 62 -9.09 15.90 -0.34
CA SER A 62 -9.59 14.90 -1.29
C SER A 62 -10.97 14.43 -0.84
N SER A 63 -11.89 14.24 -1.80
CA SER A 63 -13.20 13.65 -1.50
C SER A 63 -13.06 12.13 -1.30
N PRO A 64 -13.48 11.58 -0.16
CA PRO A 64 -13.53 10.14 0.05
C PRO A 64 -14.36 9.40 -1.00
N GLU A 65 -15.43 10.04 -1.50
CA GLU A 65 -16.29 9.51 -2.56
C GLU A 65 -15.55 9.43 -3.89
N LYS A 66 -14.75 10.46 -4.23
CA LYS A 66 -13.90 10.46 -5.43
C LYS A 66 -12.87 9.34 -5.35
N ALA A 67 -12.18 9.20 -4.23
CA ALA A 67 -11.22 8.12 -4.02
C ALA A 67 -11.89 6.75 -4.12
N ARG A 68 -13.07 6.56 -3.50
CA ARG A 68 -13.84 5.32 -3.59
C ARG A 68 -14.26 4.99 -5.03
N ARG A 69 -14.70 5.99 -5.79
CA ARG A 69 -15.05 5.81 -7.21
C ARG A 69 -13.83 5.38 -8.01
N PHE A 70 -12.70 6.05 -7.84
CA PHE A 70 -11.44 5.73 -8.49
C PHE A 70 -11.03 4.27 -8.21
N PHE A 71 -10.95 3.85 -6.94
CA PHE A 71 -10.54 2.48 -6.61
C PHE A 71 -11.53 1.40 -7.07
N ARG A 72 -12.80 1.74 -7.24
CA ARG A 72 -13.76 0.85 -7.88
C ARG A 72 -13.42 0.63 -9.36
N GLN A 73 -13.05 1.68 -10.08
CA GLN A 73 -12.58 1.58 -11.47
C GLN A 73 -11.21 0.88 -11.57
N VAL A 74 -10.33 1.05 -10.58
CA VAL A 74 -9.08 0.25 -10.50
C VAL A 74 -9.38 -1.25 -10.42
N HIS A 75 -10.45 -1.67 -9.73
CA HIS A 75 -10.86 -3.08 -9.70
C HIS A 75 -11.31 -3.64 -11.05
N GLU A 76 -11.76 -2.79 -11.98
CA GLU A 76 -12.09 -3.19 -13.37
C GLU A 76 -10.80 -3.49 -14.16
N ILE A 77 -9.71 -2.77 -13.88
CA ILE A 77 -8.39 -2.97 -14.48
C ILE A 77 -7.65 -4.12 -13.79
N TRP A 78 -7.65 -4.11 -12.47
CA TRP A 78 -7.01 -5.10 -11.61
C TRP A 78 -8.02 -5.71 -10.63
N PRO A 79 -8.62 -6.87 -10.93
CA PRO A 79 -9.59 -7.51 -10.05
C PRO A 79 -9.06 -7.77 -8.62
N VAL A 80 -7.74 -7.92 -8.49
CA VAL A 80 -7.02 -7.95 -7.21
C VAL A 80 -5.86 -6.98 -7.29
N PHE A 81 -5.75 -6.08 -6.31
CA PHE A 81 -4.59 -5.18 -6.18
C PHE A 81 -4.30 -4.86 -4.72
N GLY A 82 -3.04 -4.51 -4.44
CA GLY A 82 -2.62 -4.02 -3.13
C GLY A 82 -2.86 -2.50 -3.02
N LEU A 83 -3.37 -2.05 -1.88
CA LEU A 83 -3.52 -0.63 -1.57
C LEU A 83 -2.81 -0.28 -0.28
N GLY A 84 -1.77 0.54 -0.38
CA GLY A 84 -1.10 1.16 0.76
C GLY A 84 -1.61 2.56 1.03
N LEU A 85 -1.68 2.95 2.30
CA LEU A 85 -2.01 4.33 2.69
C LEU A 85 -0.96 4.88 3.65
N ASP A 86 -0.59 6.17 3.46
CA ASP A 86 0.04 6.96 4.51
C ASP A 86 -1.03 7.73 5.26
N VAL A 87 -1.02 7.64 6.60
CA VAL A 87 -1.93 8.36 7.48
C VAL A 87 -1.13 8.99 8.63
N LEU A 88 -1.28 10.30 8.81
CA LEU A 88 -0.71 11.05 9.91
C LEU A 88 -1.81 11.36 10.93
N LEU A 89 -1.62 10.95 12.18
CA LEU A 89 -2.57 11.13 13.27
C LEU A 89 -2.05 12.10 14.32
N GLY A 90 -2.97 12.80 14.97
CA GLY A 90 -2.66 13.75 16.04
C GLY A 90 -1.98 15.01 15.54
N PHE A 91 -2.30 15.44 14.31
CA PHE A 91 -1.95 16.78 13.85
C PHE A 91 -2.59 17.82 14.78
N PRO A 92 -1.93 18.99 15.06
CA PRO A 92 -2.51 20.00 15.90
C PRO A 92 -3.93 20.38 15.47
N GLY A 93 -4.87 20.46 16.40
CA GLY A 93 -6.28 20.69 16.15
C GLY A 93 -7.10 19.47 15.71
N GLU A 94 -6.48 18.30 15.50
CA GLU A 94 -7.23 17.08 15.14
C GLU A 94 -8.18 16.66 16.27
N THR A 95 -9.47 16.77 16.05
CA THR A 95 -10.52 16.34 16.98
C THR A 95 -10.77 14.83 16.94
N GLN A 96 -11.65 14.34 17.81
CA GLN A 96 -12.11 12.94 17.74
C GLN A 96 -12.92 12.67 16.47
N ALA A 97 -13.76 13.64 16.05
CA ALA A 97 -14.54 13.53 14.82
C ALA A 97 -13.64 13.45 13.57
N ASP A 98 -12.54 14.21 13.51
CA ASP A 98 -11.56 14.16 12.43
C ASP A 98 -10.86 12.80 12.35
N PHE A 99 -10.49 12.24 13.50
CA PHE A 99 -9.93 10.90 13.57
C PHE A 99 -10.93 9.83 13.08
N GLU A 100 -12.22 9.96 13.41
CA GLU A 100 -13.27 9.06 12.94
C GLU A 100 -13.44 9.12 11.41
N LEU A 101 -13.29 10.29 10.80
CA LEU A 101 -13.23 10.42 9.34
C LEU A 101 -12.05 9.65 8.74
N SER A 102 -10.88 9.71 9.37
CA SER A 102 -9.70 8.92 8.94
C SER A 102 -9.94 7.42 9.07
N LEU A 103 -10.58 6.97 10.16
CA LEU A 103 -11.00 5.57 10.31
C LEU A 103 -12.01 5.15 9.24
N LYS A 104 -12.96 6.03 8.90
CA LYS A 104 -13.98 5.79 7.87
C LYS A 104 -13.33 5.63 6.50
N VAL A 105 -12.38 6.49 6.13
CA VAL A 105 -11.63 6.36 4.88
C VAL A 105 -10.92 5.01 4.81
N CYS A 106 -10.16 4.61 5.83
CA CYS A 106 -9.51 3.31 5.89
C CYS A 106 -10.51 2.14 5.83
N SER A 107 -11.72 2.32 6.38
CA SER A 107 -12.75 1.27 6.30
C SER A 107 -13.36 1.15 4.90
N THR A 108 -13.45 2.26 4.16
CA THR A 108 -14.11 2.33 2.86
C THR A 108 -13.19 1.91 1.69
N LEU A 109 -11.89 2.24 1.80
CA LEU A 109 -10.92 1.99 0.73
C LEU A 109 -10.27 0.61 0.78
N ASP A 110 -10.48 -0.15 1.85
CA ASP A 110 -9.93 -1.50 2.05
C ASP A 110 -8.40 -1.61 1.85
N PRO A 111 -7.59 -0.79 2.55
CA PRO A 111 -6.14 -0.84 2.41
C PRO A 111 -5.60 -2.19 2.88
N THR A 112 -4.64 -2.71 2.12
CA THR A 112 -3.91 -3.95 2.46
C THR A 112 -2.79 -3.70 3.47
N TYR A 113 -2.36 -2.45 3.61
CA TYR A 113 -1.49 -1.98 4.68
C TYR A 113 -1.60 -0.46 4.83
N ALA A 114 -1.11 0.08 5.95
CA ALA A 114 -0.96 1.52 6.11
C ALA A 114 0.30 1.85 6.94
N HIS A 115 1.01 2.87 6.51
CA HIS A 115 2.00 3.53 7.33
C HIS A 115 1.29 4.59 8.18
N VAL A 116 1.19 4.32 9.46
CA VAL A 116 0.52 5.18 10.42
C VAL A 116 1.57 5.96 11.20
N PHE A 117 1.65 7.26 10.93
CA PHE A 117 2.54 8.19 11.59
C PHE A 117 1.81 8.96 12.69
N SER A 118 2.47 9.17 13.81
CA SER A 118 2.03 10.14 14.80
C SER A 118 2.73 11.48 14.54
N TYR A 119 1.96 12.57 14.57
CA TYR A 119 2.54 13.90 14.45
C TYR A 119 3.62 14.13 15.52
N SER A 120 4.76 14.60 15.08
CA SER A 120 5.88 15.02 15.93
C SER A 120 6.18 16.49 15.70
N ARG A 121 6.15 17.27 16.78
CA ARG A 121 6.46 18.70 16.74
C ARG A 121 7.91 18.92 16.30
N ARG A 122 8.09 19.67 15.21
CA ARG A 122 9.42 19.97 14.66
C ARG A 122 9.67 21.48 14.71
N PRO A 123 10.72 21.96 15.40
CA PRO A 123 11.07 23.38 15.42
C PRO A 123 11.15 23.97 14.01
N GLY A 124 10.70 25.22 13.86
CA GLY A 124 10.73 25.94 12.58
C GLY A 124 9.57 25.62 11.63
N THR A 125 8.68 24.68 11.96
CA THR A 125 7.46 24.43 11.17
C THR A 125 6.28 25.26 11.68
N VAL A 126 5.37 25.67 10.77
CA VAL A 126 4.14 26.39 11.13
C VAL A 126 3.31 25.60 12.13
N ALA A 127 3.15 24.30 11.92
CA ALA A 127 2.39 23.41 12.80
C ALA A 127 2.98 23.29 14.22
N ALA A 128 4.26 23.54 14.40
CA ALA A 128 4.87 23.59 15.73
C ALA A 128 4.40 24.77 16.57
N GLY A 129 3.92 25.84 15.92
CA GLY A 129 3.36 27.03 16.57
C GLY A 129 1.86 26.94 16.88
N PHE A 130 1.17 25.91 16.42
CA PHE A 130 -0.25 25.74 16.72
C PHE A 130 -0.47 25.40 18.20
N GLU A 131 -1.47 26.03 18.82
CA GLU A 131 -1.74 25.87 20.26
C GLU A 131 -2.41 24.53 20.59
N ASP A 132 -3.29 24.04 19.73
CA ASP A 132 -4.10 22.84 19.95
C ASP A 132 -3.32 21.54 19.69
N GLN A 133 -2.21 21.34 20.38
CA GLN A 133 -1.40 20.13 20.27
C GLN A 133 -2.11 18.91 20.85
N VAL A 134 -2.22 17.83 20.09
CA VAL A 134 -2.83 16.58 20.53
C VAL A 134 -1.87 15.84 21.48
N GLY A 135 -2.38 15.42 22.64
CA GLY A 135 -1.58 14.74 23.68
C GLY A 135 -1.04 13.37 23.21
N GLU A 136 0.15 13.00 23.65
CA GLU A 136 0.84 11.78 23.23
C GLU A 136 0.05 10.49 23.51
N ARG A 137 -0.71 10.44 24.61
CA ARG A 137 -1.60 9.31 24.93
C ARG A 137 -2.66 9.12 23.85
N VAL A 138 -3.30 10.21 23.42
CA VAL A 138 -4.33 10.18 22.36
C VAL A 138 -3.75 9.74 21.02
N LYS A 139 -2.57 10.28 20.65
CA LYS A 139 -1.87 9.85 19.42
C LYS A 139 -1.57 8.35 19.42
N LYS A 140 -1.04 7.83 20.53
CA LYS A 140 -0.74 6.39 20.68
C LYS A 140 -2.00 5.53 20.56
N GLU A 141 -3.09 5.94 21.20
CA GLU A 141 -4.37 5.23 21.16
C GLU A 141 -4.96 5.21 19.75
N ARG A 142 -5.03 6.37 19.09
CA ARG A 142 -5.49 6.50 17.70
C ARG A 142 -4.65 5.64 16.74
N SER A 143 -3.33 5.70 16.86
CA SER A 143 -2.41 4.91 16.03
C SER A 143 -2.60 3.41 16.23
N ARG A 144 -2.76 2.95 17.49
CA ARG A 144 -3.01 1.56 17.81
C ARG A 144 -4.33 1.08 17.19
N LEU A 145 -5.39 1.88 17.32
CA LEU A 145 -6.71 1.54 16.78
C LEU A 145 -6.69 1.43 15.26
N LEU A 146 -6.10 2.41 14.56
CA LEU A 146 -6.03 2.39 13.10
C LEU A 146 -5.19 1.19 12.60
N ARG A 147 -4.00 0.98 13.17
CA ARG A 147 -3.13 -0.17 12.82
C ARG A 147 -3.86 -1.50 13.01
N SER A 148 -4.58 -1.69 14.11
CA SER A 148 -5.32 -2.93 14.36
C SER A 148 -6.42 -3.18 13.33
N ARG A 149 -7.10 -2.13 12.86
CA ARG A 149 -8.11 -2.23 11.80
C ARG A 149 -7.49 -2.59 10.46
N VAL A 150 -6.39 -1.94 10.10
CA VAL A 150 -5.68 -2.24 8.85
C VAL A 150 -5.08 -3.65 8.87
N LYS A 151 -4.48 -4.09 9.99
CA LYS A 151 -3.93 -5.45 10.11
C LYS A 151 -5.00 -6.54 9.85
N ARG A 152 -6.24 -6.33 10.28
CA ARG A 152 -7.35 -7.26 9.97
C ARG A 152 -7.67 -7.31 8.46
N LYS A 153 -7.69 -6.14 7.79
CA LYS A 153 -7.92 -6.07 6.34
C LYS A 153 -6.76 -6.70 5.56
N GLN A 154 -5.55 -6.47 6.00
CA GLN A 154 -4.35 -7.10 5.45
C GLN A 154 -4.44 -8.63 5.50
N ARG A 155 -4.87 -9.18 6.64
CA ARG A 155 -5.05 -10.64 6.76
C ARG A 155 -6.07 -11.18 5.76
N VAL A 156 -7.24 -10.53 5.65
CA VAL A 156 -8.27 -10.89 4.66
C VAL A 156 -7.72 -10.80 3.23
N PHE A 157 -6.86 -9.82 2.94
CA PHE A 157 -6.22 -9.72 1.64
C PHE A 157 -5.25 -10.87 1.38
N TRP A 158 -4.43 -11.24 2.36
CA TRP A 158 -3.53 -12.39 2.24
C TRP A 158 -4.28 -13.72 2.06
N ASP A 159 -5.41 -13.89 2.75
CA ASP A 159 -6.28 -15.05 2.55
C ASP A 159 -6.82 -15.12 1.11
N LYS A 160 -7.11 -13.97 0.47
CA LYS A 160 -7.46 -13.91 -0.96
C LYS A 160 -6.28 -14.29 -1.86
N LEU A 161 -5.06 -13.86 -1.51
CA LEU A 161 -3.87 -14.21 -2.27
C LEU A 161 -3.54 -15.71 -2.14
N LEU A 162 -3.83 -16.32 -1.00
CA LEU A 162 -3.65 -17.77 -0.80
C LEU A 162 -4.47 -18.60 -1.82
N GLY A 163 -5.61 -18.10 -2.26
CA GLY A 163 -6.45 -18.73 -3.28
C GLY A 163 -5.98 -18.53 -4.73
N ARG A 164 -4.84 -17.90 -4.98
CA ARG A 164 -4.30 -17.72 -6.32
C ARG A 164 -3.37 -18.85 -6.71
N ASP A 165 -3.42 -19.25 -7.98
CA ASP A 165 -2.54 -20.29 -8.51
C ASP A 165 -1.07 -19.85 -8.55
N VAL A 166 -0.83 -18.57 -8.89
CA VAL A 166 0.51 -18.01 -9.10
C VAL A 166 0.58 -16.56 -8.65
N LEU A 167 1.71 -16.20 -8.02
CA LEU A 167 2.15 -14.83 -7.77
C LEU A 167 3.51 -14.60 -8.46
N GLU A 168 3.78 -13.35 -8.81
CA GLU A 168 5.10 -12.91 -9.28
C GLU A 168 5.86 -12.24 -8.12
N VAL A 169 7.03 -12.75 -7.82
CA VAL A 169 7.86 -12.28 -6.69
C VAL A 169 9.22 -11.84 -7.18
N VAL A 170 9.64 -10.65 -6.79
CA VAL A 170 11.03 -10.20 -6.93
C VAL A 170 11.80 -10.60 -5.69
N LEU A 171 12.87 -11.38 -5.87
CA LEU A 171 13.73 -11.82 -4.77
C LEU A 171 14.55 -10.66 -4.21
N GLU A 172 14.46 -10.42 -2.91
CA GLU A 172 15.17 -9.37 -2.18
C GLU A 172 16.26 -9.95 -1.27
N GLY A 173 16.09 -11.21 -0.82
CA GLY A 173 17.02 -11.95 0.01
C GLY A 173 17.12 -13.40 -0.46
N LEU A 174 18.29 -14.03 -0.23
CA LEU A 174 18.55 -15.41 -0.66
C LEU A 174 18.71 -16.40 0.51
N GLU A 175 19.09 -15.91 1.69
CA GLU A 175 19.30 -16.71 2.91
C GLU A 175 18.83 -15.93 4.15
N PRO A 176 17.61 -16.20 4.66
CA PRO A 176 16.56 -17.04 4.08
C PRO A 176 15.99 -16.42 2.79
N PRO A 177 15.47 -17.25 1.84
CA PRO A 177 14.92 -16.73 0.60
C PRO A 177 13.61 -15.99 0.85
N VAL A 178 13.61 -14.69 0.50
CA VAL A 178 12.48 -13.78 0.69
C VAL A 178 12.39 -12.82 -0.47
N GLY A 179 11.18 -12.40 -0.80
CA GLY A 179 10.93 -11.40 -1.85
C GLY A 179 9.62 -10.68 -1.66
N MET A 180 9.33 -9.80 -2.60
CA MET A 180 8.13 -8.96 -2.61
C MET A 180 7.25 -9.33 -3.81
N SER A 181 5.98 -9.65 -3.54
CA SER A 181 5.02 -9.93 -4.62
C SER A 181 4.60 -8.67 -5.37
N GLU A 182 3.99 -8.84 -6.53
CA GLU A 182 3.37 -7.76 -7.33
C GLU A 182 2.34 -6.96 -6.52
N PHE A 183 1.75 -7.53 -5.48
CA PHE A 183 0.77 -6.90 -4.59
C PHE A 183 1.38 -6.20 -3.36
N TYR A 184 2.70 -6.11 -3.28
CA TYR A 184 3.42 -5.59 -2.10
C TYR A 184 3.20 -6.43 -0.85
N THR A 185 3.21 -7.74 -1.01
CA THR A 185 3.16 -8.70 0.10
C THR A 185 4.49 -9.42 0.21
N VAL A 186 5.04 -9.48 1.41
CA VAL A 186 6.26 -10.23 1.70
C VAL A 186 5.98 -11.72 1.45
N CYS A 187 6.86 -12.35 0.68
CA CYS A 187 6.81 -13.77 0.36
C CYS A 187 8.09 -14.46 0.87
N ARG A 188 7.92 -15.37 1.82
CA ARG A 188 9.01 -16.25 2.29
C ARG A 188 8.95 -17.54 1.49
N LEU A 189 10.04 -17.89 0.83
CA LEU A 189 10.07 -19.08 0.00
C LEU A 189 10.45 -20.31 0.83
N THR A 190 9.82 -21.45 0.53
CA THR A 190 10.17 -22.74 1.15
C THR A 190 11.58 -23.19 0.79
N GLN A 191 12.07 -22.79 -0.40
CA GLN A 191 13.42 -23.06 -0.86
C GLN A 191 13.88 -22.00 -1.87
N ARG A 192 15.19 -21.82 -1.99
CA ARG A 192 15.78 -20.96 -3.02
C ARG A 192 15.65 -21.62 -4.40
N PRO A 193 15.09 -20.95 -5.42
CA PRO A 193 15.09 -21.47 -6.78
C PRO A 193 16.53 -21.62 -7.32
N ALA A 194 16.80 -22.69 -8.04
CA ALA A 194 18.10 -22.94 -8.64
C ALA A 194 18.50 -21.79 -9.60
N GLY A 195 19.72 -21.31 -9.47
CA GLY A 195 20.25 -20.21 -10.30
C GLY A 195 19.69 -18.82 -9.99
N ALA A 196 18.71 -18.69 -9.08
CA ALA A 196 18.14 -17.39 -8.75
C ALA A 196 19.13 -16.50 -8.00
N VAL A 197 19.14 -15.22 -8.36
CA VAL A 197 19.94 -14.16 -7.74
C VAL A 197 19.01 -13.09 -7.16
N LYS A 198 19.56 -12.21 -6.33
CA LYS A 198 18.81 -11.03 -5.85
C LYS A 198 18.36 -10.19 -7.05
N GLY A 199 17.08 -9.78 -7.05
CA GLY A 199 16.45 -9.09 -8.17
C GLY A 199 15.77 -10.02 -9.20
N SER A 200 15.97 -11.35 -9.13
CA SER A 200 15.24 -12.27 -10.00
C SER A 200 13.74 -12.16 -9.81
N LEU A 201 13.01 -12.03 -10.91
CA LEU A 201 11.56 -12.16 -10.94
C LEU A 201 11.19 -13.63 -11.12
N ILE A 202 10.46 -14.17 -10.17
CA ILE A 202 10.10 -15.60 -10.15
C ILE A 202 8.59 -15.79 -10.00
N LYS A 203 8.06 -16.90 -10.49
CA LYS A 203 6.69 -17.34 -10.23
C LYS A 203 6.67 -18.26 -9.02
N VAL A 204 5.71 -18.02 -8.13
CA VAL A 204 5.54 -18.80 -6.91
C VAL A 204 4.06 -19.14 -6.68
N ARG A 205 3.80 -20.22 -5.96
CA ARG A 205 2.46 -20.58 -5.50
C ARG A 205 2.35 -20.29 -4.01
N PRO A 206 1.31 -19.58 -3.55
CA PRO A 206 1.04 -19.40 -2.14
C PRO A 206 0.72 -20.73 -1.45
N VAL A 207 1.22 -20.92 -0.22
CA VAL A 207 1.04 -22.15 0.56
C VAL A 207 0.34 -21.85 1.88
N GLU A 208 0.78 -20.80 2.58
CA GLU A 208 0.29 -20.47 3.92
C GLU A 208 0.36 -18.96 4.18
N VAL A 209 -0.57 -18.46 4.99
CA VAL A 209 -0.54 -17.06 5.47
C VAL A 209 0.21 -17.02 6.80
N LEU A 210 1.35 -16.35 6.79
CA LEU A 210 2.21 -16.10 7.96
C LEU A 210 1.75 -14.85 8.74
N GLU A 211 2.46 -14.53 9.82
CA GLU A 211 2.17 -13.32 10.60
C GLU A 211 2.51 -12.02 9.83
N ASP A 212 3.53 -12.07 8.96
CA ASP A 212 4.10 -10.92 8.25
C ASP A 212 4.07 -11.05 6.73
N GLY A 213 3.32 -11.99 6.17
CA GLY A 213 3.23 -12.22 4.73
C GLY A 213 2.72 -13.60 4.35
N LEU A 214 3.29 -14.17 3.29
CA LEU A 214 2.94 -15.49 2.77
C LEU A 214 4.16 -16.42 2.77
N LEU A 215 3.93 -17.68 3.09
CA LEU A 215 4.83 -18.76 2.68
C LEU A 215 4.47 -19.16 1.26
N VAL A 216 5.48 -19.31 0.40
CA VAL A 216 5.28 -19.61 -1.01
C VAL A 216 6.27 -20.66 -1.51
N GLU A 217 5.86 -21.42 -2.51
CA GLU A 217 6.71 -22.40 -3.22
C GLU A 217 7.07 -21.89 -4.61
N PRO A 218 8.35 -22.01 -5.04
CA PRO A 218 8.72 -21.74 -6.42
C PRO A 218 7.94 -22.63 -7.39
N VAL A 219 7.38 -22.04 -8.45
CA VAL A 219 6.83 -22.82 -9.56
C VAL A 219 7.99 -23.25 -10.46
N ILE A 220 8.27 -24.55 -10.50
CA ILE A 220 9.26 -25.12 -11.38
C ILE A 220 8.66 -25.15 -12.79
N SER A 221 9.21 -24.35 -13.71
CA SER A 221 8.90 -24.50 -15.13
C SER A 221 9.40 -25.88 -15.59
N SER A 222 8.50 -26.77 -15.91
CA SER A 222 8.88 -28.01 -16.65
C SER A 222 9.55 -27.55 -17.95
N SER A 223 10.83 -27.84 -18.09
CA SER A 223 11.65 -27.59 -19.29
C SER A 223 11.10 -28.38 -20.47
#